data_d3b3192eaf152f67550a0d890a36fbd0
#
_entry.id   d3b3192eaf152f67550a0d890a36fbd0
#
_cell.length_a   1.000
_cell.length_b   1.000
_cell.length_c   1.000
_cell.angle_alpha   90.00
_cell.angle_beta   90.00
_cell.angle_gamma   90.00
#
_symmetry.space_group_name_H-M   'P 1'
#
loop_
_entity.id
_entity.type
_entity.pdbx_description
1 polymer ?
#
loop_
_entity_poly.entity_id
_entity_poly.type
_entity_poly.pdbx_seq_one_letter_code
_entity_poly.pdbx_strand_id
1 'polypeptide(L)'
;MDQPSDIDIRNTQINEMLGKPSSKWWKYGNYALCAFTFALLTGLCLIKYPLSVGEPVLITCDSPDSPAGASQPSGMVMMEPRYAGEIAENDWVTVVLDGLPRTEIKGYVESIAYDQSDTRYRIKIAFPEFPVAAGLSAGDRLTGTARIIVRRQSILPLFE
;
A
#
# COMPACT_ATOMS: atom_id res chain seq x y z
N MET A 1 -43.86 21.97 57.11
CA MET A 1 -42.52 22.56 56.98
C MET A 1 -41.57 21.43 56.52
N ASP A 2 -41.43 21.24 55.23
CA ASP A 2 -40.54 20.19 54.71
C ASP A 2 -39.09 20.68 54.83
N GLN A 3 -38.29 19.99 55.61
CA GLN A 3 -36.86 20.21 55.66
C GLN A 3 -36.27 19.72 54.32
N PRO A 4 -35.50 20.56 53.62
CA PRO A 4 -34.83 20.12 52.42
C PRO A 4 -33.90 18.95 52.74
N SER A 5 -34.00 17.88 51.97
CA SER A 5 -33.21 16.68 52.21
C SER A 5 -31.71 17.00 52.07
N ASP A 6 -30.89 16.39 52.90
CA ASP A 6 -29.43 16.61 52.97
C ASP A 6 -28.74 16.39 51.62
N ILE A 7 -29.36 15.61 50.74
CA ILE A 7 -28.94 15.32 49.36
C ILE A 7 -29.09 16.55 48.45
N ASP A 8 -30.16 17.33 48.60
CA ASP A 8 -30.42 18.52 47.78
C ASP A 8 -29.44 19.65 48.11
N ILE A 9 -29.08 19.80 49.38
CA ILE A 9 -28.09 20.80 49.81
C ILE A 9 -26.71 20.46 49.25
N ARG A 10 -26.35 19.19 49.27
CA ARG A 10 -25.06 18.70 48.75
C ARG A 10 -24.92 18.90 47.23
N ASN A 11 -25.98 18.62 46.48
CA ASN A 11 -26.01 18.83 45.02
C ASN A 11 -25.91 20.32 44.67
N THR A 12 -26.52 21.20 45.44
CA THR A 12 -26.47 22.65 45.21
C THR A 12 -25.06 23.18 45.43
N GLN A 13 -24.38 22.75 46.51
CA GLN A 13 -23.00 23.15 46.80
C GLN A 13 -22.01 22.63 45.78
N ILE A 14 -22.19 21.40 45.30
CA ILE A 14 -21.32 20.83 44.22
C ILE A 14 -21.53 21.60 42.92
N ASN A 15 -22.73 21.95 42.55
CA ASN A 15 -23.02 22.73 41.35
C ASN A 15 -22.51 24.17 41.44
N GLU A 16 -22.46 24.74 42.64
CA GLU A 16 -21.89 26.08 42.89
C GLU A 16 -20.35 26.06 42.78
N MET A 17 -19.68 25.00 43.31
CA MET A 17 -18.24 24.86 43.25
C MET A 17 -17.73 24.52 41.83
N LEU A 18 -18.48 23.72 41.09
CA LEU A 18 -18.10 23.34 39.69
C LEU A 18 -18.38 24.44 38.66
N GLY A 19 -19.04 25.55 39.08
CA GLY A 19 -19.42 26.62 38.16
C GLY A 19 -20.26 26.10 37.02
N LYS A 20 -21.50 26.56 36.87
CA LYS A 20 -22.34 26.15 35.73
C LYS A 20 -21.55 26.40 34.43
N PRO A 21 -21.13 25.35 33.70
CA PRO A 21 -20.47 25.59 32.43
C PRO A 21 -21.41 26.43 31.58
N SER A 22 -20.96 27.60 31.13
CA SER A 22 -21.83 28.47 30.36
C SER A 22 -22.31 27.66 29.15
N SER A 23 -23.62 27.63 28.91
CA SER A 23 -24.22 26.81 27.83
C SER A 23 -23.62 27.11 26.46
N LYS A 24 -22.96 28.26 26.33
CA LYS A 24 -22.23 28.69 25.14
C LYS A 24 -20.97 27.87 24.94
N TRP A 25 -20.16 27.64 25.97
CA TRP A 25 -18.93 26.83 25.87
C TRP A 25 -19.24 25.37 25.49
N TRP A 26 -20.30 24.81 26.03
CA TRP A 26 -20.75 23.47 25.69
C TRP A 26 -21.18 23.35 24.24
N LYS A 27 -21.92 24.35 23.70
CA LYS A 27 -22.34 24.36 22.30
C LYS A 27 -21.14 24.53 21.36
N TYR A 28 -20.25 25.49 21.62
CA TYR A 28 -19.07 25.70 20.79
C TYR A 28 -18.09 24.52 20.83
N GLY A 29 -17.91 23.89 22.00
CA GLY A 29 -17.08 22.70 22.14
C GLY A 29 -17.59 21.55 21.28
N ASN A 30 -18.91 21.33 21.25
CA ASN A 30 -19.51 20.29 20.43
C ASN A 30 -19.37 20.58 18.91
N TYR A 31 -19.58 21.83 18.49
CA TYR A 31 -19.35 22.20 17.08
C TYR A 31 -17.89 22.07 16.68
N ALA A 32 -16.95 22.45 17.54
CA ALA A 32 -15.52 22.28 17.28
C ALA A 32 -15.13 20.81 17.15
N LEU A 33 -15.68 19.94 18.01
CA LEU A 33 -15.46 18.50 17.95
C LEU A 33 -16.01 17.91 16.63
N CYS A 34 -17.25 18.27 16.26
CA CYS A 34 -17.86 17.83 15.00
C CYS A 34 -17.04 18.30 13.77
N ALA A 35 -16.60 19.55 13.75
CA ALA A 35 -15.78 20.09 12.67
C ALA A 35 -14.42 19.37 12.58
N PHE A 36 -13.79 19.10 13.71
CA PHE A 36 -12.53 18.36 13.76
C PHE A 36 -12.70 16.93 13.26
N THR A 37 -13.75 16.23 13.69
CA THR A 37 -14.05 14.85 13.24
C THR A 37 -14.30 14.81 11.74
N PHE A 38 -15.06 15.78 11.23
CA PHE A 38 -15.35 15.89 9.79
C PHE A 38 -14.07 16.17 8.98
N ALA A 39 -13.21 17.07 9.45
CA ALA A 39 -11.93 17.37 8.81
C ALA A 39 -11.01 16.15 8.81
N LEU A 40 -10.98 15.39 9.90
CA LEU A 40 -10.19 14.16 10.02
C LEU A 40 -10.69 13.09 9.06
N LEU A 41 -11.99 12.87 8.98
CA LEU A 41 -12.60 11.93 8.04
C LEU A 41 -12.31 12.33 6.58
N THR A 42 -12.47 13.61 6.25
CA THR A 42 -12.16 14.12 4.91
C THR A 42 -10.67 13.94 4.58
N GLY A 43 -9.78 14.20 5.53
CA GLY A 43 -8.34 13.96 5.39
C GLY A 43 -8.02 12.49 5.10
N LEU A 44 -8.65 11.57 5.83
CA LEU A 44 -8.49 10.12 5.59
C LEU A 44 -8.97 9.69 4.20
N CYS A 45 -10.02 10.31 3.67
CA CYS A 45 -10.52 10.03 2.31
C CYS A 45 -9.51 10.45 1.23
N LEU A 46 -8.72 11.49 1.48
CA LEU A 46 -7.75 12.01 0.51
C LEU A 46 -6.44 11.21 0.49
N ILE A 47 -6.15 10.48 1.55
CA ILE A 47 -4.93 9.67 1.64
C ILE A 47 -5.12 8.42 0.78
N LYS A 48 -4.37 8.36 -0.32
CA LYS A 48 -4.28 7.18 -1.19
C LYS A 48 -3.04 6.40 -0.82
N TYR A 49 -3.19 5.16 -0.44
CA TYR A 49 -2.05 4.27 -0.22
C TYR A 49 -1.85 3.31 -1.39
N PRO A 50 -0.59 3.01 -1.75
CA PRO A 50 -0.30 2.06 -2.81
C PRO A 50 -0.55 0.64 -2.30
N LEU A 51 -1.44 -0.10 -2.95
CA LEU A 51 -1.57 -1.53 -2.74
C LEU A 51 -0.45 -2.22 -3.54
N SER A 52 0.47 -2.87 -2.85
CA SER A 52 1.52 -3.65 -3.49
C SER A 52 1.26 -5.15 -3.30
N VAL A 53 1.36 -5.89 -4.38
CA VAL A 53 1.27 -7.35 -4.38
C VAL A 53 2.68 -7.89 -4.52
N GLY A 54 3.04 -8.83 -3.63
CA GLY A 54 4.32 -9.54 -3.67
C GLY A 54 4.13 -10.91 -4.31
N GLU A 55 4.74 -11.12 -5.48
CA GLU A 55 4.69 -12.39 -6.20
C GLU A 55 6.11 -12.92 -6.45
N PRO A 56 6.30 -14.23 -6.48
CA PRO A 56 7.57 -14.82 -6.81
C PRO A 56 7.97 -14.47 -8.24
N VAL A 57 9.20 -14.05 -8.43
CA VAL A 57 9.78 -13.73 -9.74
C VAL A 57 10.91 -14.69 -10.05
N LEU A 58 10.93 -15.17 -11.28
CA LEU A 58 12.05 -15.89 -11.85
C LEU A 58 12.81 -14.95 -12.79
N ILE A 59 14.05 -14.64 -12.47
CA ILE A 59 14.92 -13.82 -13.31
C ILE A 59 15.82 -14.75 -14.10
N THR A 60 15.83 -14.58 -15.41
CA THR A 60 16.70 -15.30 -16.34
C THR A 60 17.58 -14.31 -17.06
N CYS A 61 18.86 -14.63 -17.13
CA CYS A 61 19.79 -13.89 -17.99
C CYS A 61 19.83 -14.60 -19.34
N ASP A 62 19.25 -13.99 -20.36
CA ASP A 62 19.26 -14.54 -21.70
C ASP A 62 20.70 -14.64 -22.22
N SER A 63 21.00 -15.73 -22.96
CA SER A 63 22.31 -15.98 -23.54
C SER A 63 22.67 -14.88 -24.58
N PRO A 64 23.96 -14.57 -24.74
CA PRO A 64 24.47 -13.58 -25.73
C PRO A 64 24.14 -13.90 -27.19
N ASP A 65 23.54 -15.06 -27.49
CA ASP A 65 23.08 -15.43 -28.83
C ASP A 65 21.78 -14.74 -29.27
N SER A 66 21.19 -13.90 -28.43
CA SER A 66 20.09 -13.04 -28.83
C SER A 66 20.60 -11.93 -29.74
N PRO A 67 19.96 -11.67 -30.91
CA PRO A 67 20.45 -10.75 -31.93
C PRO A 67 20.60 -9.29 -31.48
N ALA A 68 20.24 -8.97 -30.24
CA ALA A 68 20.36 -7.65 -29.64
C ALA A 68 21.70 -7.38 -28.96
N GLY A 69 22.61 -8.35 -28.88
CA GLY A 69 24.02 -8.13 -28.45
C GLY A 69 24.24 -7.73 -26.99
N ALA A 70 23.18 -7.50 -26.21
CA ALA A 70 23.29 -7.21 -24.80
C ALA A 70 22.43 -8.23 -24.04
N SER A 71 23.07 -9.04 -23.20
CA SER A 71 22.37 -9.95 -22.25
C SER A 71 21.63 -9.09 -21.22
N GLN A 72 20.40 -8.70 -21.53
CA GLN A 72 19.54 -8.01 -20.56
C GLN A 72 18.82 -9.05 -19.70
N PRO A 73 18.96 -8.98 -18.39
CA PRO A 73 18.20 -9.84 -17.50
C PRO A 73 16.71 -9.52 -17.61
N SER A 74 15.89 -10.55 -17.74
CA SER A 74 14.45 -10.44 -17.75
C SER A 74 13.84 -11.22 -16.60
N GLY A 75 12.86 -10.62 -15.92
CA GLY A 75 12.09 -11.27 -14.89
C GLY A 75 10.74 -11.76 -15.42
N MET A 76 10.29 -12.91 -14.95
CA MET A 76 8.98 -13.45 -15.24
C MET A 76 8.20 -13.62 -13.94
N VAL A 77 7.00 -13.04 -13.89
CA VAL A 77 6.06 -13.15 -12.77
C VAL A 77 4.76 -13.74 -13.28
N MET A 78 4.20 -14.70 -12.52
CA MET A 78 2.87 -15.24 -12.76
C MET A 78 1.89 -14.60 -11.78
N MET A 79 0.90 -13.88 -12.30
CA MET A 79 -0.05 -13.13 -11.51
C MET A 79 -1.50 -13.58 -11.71
N GLU A 80 -2.29 -13.52 -10.64
CA GLU A 80 -3.71 -13.83 -10.72
C GLU A 80 -4.48 -12.76 -11.51
N PRO A 81 -5.57 -13.17 -12.23
CA PRO A 81 -6.36 -12.26 -13.07
C PRO A 81 -6.92 -11.03 -12.34
N ARG A 82 -7.24 -11.19 -11.06
CA ARG A 82 -7.82 -10.09 -10.24
C ARG A 82 -6.91 -8.87 -10.11
N TYR A 83 -5.59 -9.07 -10.22
CA TYR A 83 -4.61 -7.98 -10.08
C TYR A 83 -4.06 -7.52 -11.43
N ALA A 84 -4.02 -8.41 -12.42
CA ALA A 84 -3.39 -8.14 -13.70
C ALA A 84 -4.09 -7.04 -14.51
N GLY A 85 -5.42 -6.85 -14.32
CA GLY A 85 -6.18 -5.80 -14.99
C GLY A 85 -5.85 -4.38 -14.52
N GLU A 86 -5.13 -4.24 -13.42
CA GLU A 86 -4.77 -2.95 -12.84
C GLU A 86 -3.30 -2.56 -13.10
N ILE A 87 -2.54 -3.45 -13.73
CA ILE A 87 -1.13 -3.23 -14.07
C ILE A 87 -1.05 -2.78 -15.52
N ALA A 88 -0.26 -1.76 -15.77
CA ALA A 88 0.02 -1.24 -17.10
C ALA A 88 1.46 -1.54 -17.52
N GLU A 89 1.69 -1.56 -18.83
CA GLU A 89 3.04 -1.55 -19.38
C GLU A 89 3.77 -0.28 -18.92
N ASN A 90 5.06 -0.41 -18.62
CA ASN A 90 5.92 0.61 -18.02
C ASN A 90 5.67 0.92 -16.54
N ASP A 91 4.81 0.17 -15.84
CA ASP A 91 4.70 0.30 -14.39
C ASP A 91 5.99 -0.13 -13.69
N TRP A 92 6.37 0.61 -12.66
CA TRP A 92 7.57 0.32 -11.88
C TRP A 92 7.37 -0.88 -10.96
N VAL A 93 8.38 -1.74 -10.96
CA VAL A 93 8.43 -2.95 -10.14
C VAL A 93 9.70 -2.92 -9.30
N THR A 94 9.57 -3.23 -8.02
CA THR A 94 10.71 -3.44 -7.13
C THR A 94 10.87 -4.92 -6.86
N VAL A 95 12.04 -5.47 -7.16
CA VAL A 95 12.35 -6.88 -6.95
C VAL A 95 13.38 -7.01 -5.84
N VAL A 96 13.10 -7.89 -4.88
CA VAL A 96 14.03 -8.29 -3.82
C VAL A 96 14.50 -9.71 -4.12
N LEU A 97 15.81 -9.88 -4.28
CA LEU A 97 16.40 -11.19 -4.58
C LEU A 97 16.50 -12.05 -3.33
N ASP A 98 16.23 -13.35 -3.52
CA ASP A 98 16.44 -14.34 -2.46
C ASP A 98 17.96 -14.57 -2.28
N GLY A 99 18.39 -14.57 -1.03
CA GLY A 99 19.81 -14.78 -0.71
C GLY A 99 20.69 -13.53 -0.73
N LEU A 100 20.21 -12.40 -1.22
CA LEU A 100 20.88 -11.10 -1.17
C LEU A 100 20.05 -10.11 -0.35
N PRO A 101 20.08 -10.16 0.97
CA PRO A 101 19.27 -9.30 1.82
C PRO A 101 19.64 -7.84 1.57
N ARG A 102 18.64 -7.01 1.31
CA ARG A 102 18.67 -5.56 1.05
C ARG A 102 19.03 -5.09 -0.36
N THR A 103 19.20 -5.97 -1.32
CA THR A 103 19.37 -5.52 -2.71
C THR A 103 18.01 -5.42 -3.37
N GLU A 104 17.48 -4.21 -3.43
CA GLU A 104 16.27 -3.90 -4.19
C GLU A 104 16.67 -3.52 -5.61
N ILE A 105 16.14 -4.25 -6.57
CA ILE A 105 16.36 -3.98 -8.00
C ILE A 105 15.09 -3.37 -8.55
N LYS A 106 15.23 -2.25 -9.26
CA LYS A 106 14.13 -1.59 -9.93
C LYS A 106 14.04 -2.09 -11.38
N GLY A 107 12.83 -2.46 -11.76
CA GLY A 107 12.49 -2.83 -13.12
C GLY A 107 11.20 -2.15 -13.55
N TYR A 108 10.77 -2.41 -14.76
CA TYR A 108 9.48 -1.98 -15.28
C TYR A 108 8.81 -3.14 -16.04
N VAL A 109 7.50 -3.10 -16.09
CA VAL A 109 6.69 -4.05 -16.85
C VAL A 109 6.92 -3.83 -18.34
N GLU A 110 7.50 -4.82 -19.01
CA GLU A 110 7.76 -4.79 -20.46
C GLU A 110 6.53 -5.25 -21.24
N SER A 111 5.90 -6.34 -20.81
CA SER A 111 4.71 -6.89 -21.47
C SER A 111 3.88 -7.71 -20.52
N ILE A 112 2.58 -7.80 -20.82
CA ILE A 112 1.60 -8.57 -20.07
C ILE A 112 0.92 -9.52 -21.06
N ALA A 113 1.01 -10.82 -20.83
CA ALA A 113 0.41 -11.84 -21.66
C ALA A 113 -0.46 -12.78 -20.82
N TYR A 114 -1.65 -13.13 -21.33
CA TYR A 114 -2.50 -14.11 -20.68
C TYR A 114 -2.06 -15.54 -21.05
N ASP A 115 -1.78 -16.35 -20.03
CA ASP A 115 -1.44 -17.75 -20.21
C ASP A 115 -2.70 -18.61 -20.02
N GLN A 116 -3.20 -19.16 -21.11
CA GLN A 116 -4.41 -19.99 -21.09
C GLN A 116 -4.24 -21.31 -20.34
N SER A 117 -3.01 -21.81 -20.24
CA SER A 117 -2.73 -23.10 -19.59
C SER A 117 -2.86 -23.01 -18.08
N ASP A 118 -2.43 -21.92 -17.48
CA ASP A 118 -2.42 -21.72 -16.03
C ASP A 118 -3.54 -20.79 -15.55
N THR A 119 -4.33 -20.22 -16.45
CA THR A 119 -5.36 -19.22 -16.13
C THR A 119 -4.77 -18.01 -15.36
N ARG A 120 -3.52 -17.66 -15.64
CA ARG A 120 -2.76 -16.58 -15.01
C ARG A 120 -2.20 -15.63 -16.06
N TYR A 121 -1.85 -14.44 -15.62
CA TYR A 121 -1.13 -13.50 -16.45
C TYR A 121 0.37 -13.67 -16.26
N ARG A 122 1.08 -13.76 -17.37
CA ARG A 122 2.54 -13.75 -17.42
C ARG A 122 3.00 -12.32 -17.64
N ILE A 123 3.69 -11.77 -16.66
CA ILE A 123 4.23 -10.42 -16.69
C ILE A 123 5.74 -10.50 -16.88
N LYS A 124 6.23 -9.91 -17.97
CA LYS A 124 7.65 -9.80 -18.25
C LYS A 124 8.17 -8.47 -17.71
N ILE A 125 9.23 -8.53 -16.92
CA ILE A 125 9.86 -7.38 -16.29
C ILE A 125 11.24 -7.18 -16.92
N ALA A 126 11.54 -5.97 -17.37
CA ALA A 126 12.84 -5.57 -17.82
C ALA A 126 13.59 -4.81 -16.72
N PHE A 127 14.88 -5.06 -16.62
CA PHE A 127 15.77 -4.41 -15.65
C PHE A 127 16.80 -3.54 -16.39
N PRO A 128 16.58 -2.22 -16.46
CA PRO A 128 17.51 -1.33 -17.17
C PRO A 128 18.87 -1.22 -16.46
N GLU A 129 18.84 -1.32 -15.13
CA GLU A 129 20.03 -1.24 -14.28
C GLU A 129 20.10 -2.50 -13.41
N PHE A 130 20.62 -3.58 -13.98
CA PHE A 130 20.88 -4.77 -13.20
C PHE A 130 22.29 -4.68 -12.62
N PRO A 131 22.46 -4.83 -11.29
CA PRO A 131 23.80 -4.80 -10.70
C PRO A 131 24.59 -6.02 -11.19
N VAL A 132 25.43 -5.83 -12.20
CA VAL A 132 26.32 -6.85 -12.79
C VAL A 132 27.26 -7.46 -11.75
N ALA A 133 27.38 -6.82 -10.58
CA ALA A 133 28.17 -7.29 -9.45
C ALA A 133 27.70 -8.64 -8.85
N ALA A 134 26.57 -9.16 -9.26
CA ALA A 134 26.07 -10.45 -8.82
C ALA A 134 26.80 -11.66 -9.45
N GLY A 135 27.79 -11.43 -10.33
CA GLY A 135 28.57 -12.52 -10.95
C GLY A 135 27.74 -13.50 -11.79
N LEU A 136 26.60 -13.03 -12.30
CA LEU A 136 25.66 -13.84 -13.06
C LEU A 136 26.24 -14.17 -14.42
N SER A 137 26.30 -15.46 -14.72
CA SER A 137 26.61 -15.97 -16.04
C SER A 137 25.34 -16.12 -16.89
N ALA A 138 25.50 -16.07 -18.20
CA ALA A 138 24.41 -16.38 -19.13
C ALA A 138 23.84 -17.77 -18.81
N GLY A 139 22.52 -17.84 -18.64
CA GLY A 139 21.80 -19.06 -18.26
C GLY A 139 21.54 -19.23 -16.76
N ASP A 140 22.11 -18.36 -15.90
CA ASP A 140 21.80 -18.40 -14.48
C ASP A 140 20.34 -18.00 -14.23
N ARG A 141 19.75 -18.65 -13.24
CA ARG A 141 18.38 -18.39 -12.77
C ARG A 141 18.42 -17.89 -11.35
N LEU A 142 17.83 -16.71 -11.14
CA LEU A 142 17.63 -16.14 -9.81
C LEU A 142 16.15 -16.15 -9.46
N THR A 143 15.89 -16.40 -8.19
CA THR A 143 14.55 -16.24 -7.63
C THR A 143 14.50 -15.04 -6.72
N GLY A 144 13.35 -14.45 -6.63
CA GLY A 144 13.12 -13.30 -5.77
C GLY A 144 11.63 -13.03 -5.59
N THR A 145 11.33 -11.95 -4.91
CA THR A 145 9.96 -11.46 -4.75
C THR A 145 9.82 -10.13 -5.46
N ALA A 146 8.93 -10.08 -6.45
CA ALA A 146 8.55 -8.86 -7.13
C ALA A 146 7.42 -8.16 -6.37
N ARG A 147 7.60 -6.89 -6.04
CA ARG A 147 6.57 -6.01 -5.48
C ARG A 147 6.08 -5.08 -6.58
N ILE A 148 4.86 -5.32 -7.04
CA ILE A 148 4.20 -4.53 -8.08
C ILE A 148 3.14 -3.67 -7.41
N ILE A 149 3.14 -2.37 -7.70
CA ILE A 149 2.10 -1.46 -7.21
C ILE A 149 0.90 -1.61 -8.16
N VAL A 150 -0.14 -2.26 -7.66
CA VAL A 150 -1.31 -2.60 -8.47
C VAL A 150 -2.29 -1.43 -8.53
N ARG A 151 -2.55 -0.77 -7.40
CA ARG A 151 -3.54 0.31 -7.34
C ARG A 151 -3.26 1.29 -6.22
N ARG A 152 -3.66 2.55 -6.43
CA ARG A 152 -3.76 3.54 -5.36
C ARG A 152 -5.21 3.62 -4.91
N GLN A 153 -5.54 2.93 -3.82
CA GLN A 153 -6.88 2.96 -3.24
C GLN A 153 -6.99 4.00 -2.13
N SER A 154 -8.18 4.62 -2.00
CA SER A 154 -8.51 5.38 -0.79
C SER A 154 -8.87 4.40 0.33
N ILE A 155 -8.67 4.82 1.59
CA ILE A 155 -8.88 3.97 2.78
C ILE A 155 -10.35 3.55 2.95
N LEU A 156 -11.30 4.33 2.41
CA LEU A 156 -12.73 4.12 2.62
C LEU A 156 -13.30 2.76 2.13
N PRO A 157 -12.94 2.20 0.96
CA PRO A 157 -13.52 0.93 0.52
C PRO A 157 -13.07 -0.30 1.33
N LEU A 158 -12.25 -0.13 2.36
CA LEU A 158 -11.88 -1.23 3.27
C LEU A 158 -12.98 -1.53 4.32
N PHE A 159 -14.05 -0.72 4.37
CA PHE A 159 -15.14 -0.86 5.34
C PHE A 159 -16.46 -1.33 4.69
N GLU A 160 -16.46 -1.68 3.40
CA GLU A 160 -17.53 -2.42 2.73
C GLU A 160 -17.21 -3.93 2.70
#